data_e356df21776eb7bc993f4149e7b1abc2
#
_entry.id   e356df21776eb7bc993f4149e7b1abc2
#
_cell.length_a   1.000
_cell.length_b   1.000
_cell.length_c   1.000
_cell.angle_alpha   90.00
_cell.angle_beta   90.00
_cell.angle_gamma   90.00
#
_symmetry.space_group_name_H-M   'P 1'
#
loop_
_entity.id
_entity.type
_entity.pdbx_description
1 polymer ?
#
loop_
_entity_poly.entity_id
_entity_poly.type
_entity_poly.pdbx_seq_one_letter_code
_entity_poly.pdbx_strand_id
1 'polypeptide(L)'
;MRGRVAVYVAGATSLILFVGSLAVLDAERGAKGATITTFGDAAWWAFTTVTTVGYGDRYPITGQGRFLAGGLMLAGIALLGIVTASLASWLIDKVREVEEHAQAVTRADMIALTAEVRALRAELTARDPVI
;
A
#
# COMPACT_ATOMS: atom_id res chain seq x y z
N MET A 1 12.18 3.86 8.24
CA MET A 1 12.40 3.34 6.88
C MET A 1 11.19 3.45 5.95
N ARG A 2 9.96 3.49 6.47
CA ARG A 2 8.69 3.44 5.69
C ARG A 2 8.37 4.69 4.88
N GLY A 3 8.69 5.89 5.36
CA GLY A 3 8.50 7.12 4.58
C GLY A 3 9.27 7.14 3.25
N ARG A 4 10.40 6.46 3.21
CA ARG A 4 11.24 6.40 1.99
C ARG A 4 10.58 5.56 0.89
N VAL A 5 9.93 4.45 1.25
CA VAL A 5 9.22 3.58 0.27
C VAL A 5 8.05 4.33 -0.36
N ALA A 6 7.24 5.03 0.41
CA ALA A 6 6.14 5.84 -0.10
C ALA A 6 6.63 6.94 -1.06
N VAL A 7 7.74 7.60 -0.75
CA VAL A 7 8.36 8.62 -1.62
C VAL A 7 8.86 7.98 -2.93
N TYR A 8 9.51 6.82 -2.87
CA TYR A 8 9.97 6.12 -4.07
C TYR A 8 8.81 5.65 -4.95
N VAL A 9 7.75 5.10 -4.35
CA VAL A 9 6.55 4.67 -5.09
C VAL A 9 5.86 5.88 -5.74
N ALA A 10 5.66 6.97 -5.01
CA ALA A 10 5.08 8.19 -5.55
C ALA A 10 5.93 8.79 -6.68
N GLY A 11 7.25 8.85 -6.51
CA GLY A 11 8.19 9.32 -7.53
C GLY A 11 8.19 8.45 -8.78
N ALA A 12 8.23 7.11 -8.61
CA ALA A 12 8.17 6.18 -9.73
C ALA A 12 6.83 6.28 -10.48
N THR A 13 5.71 6.38 -9.75
CA THR A 13 4.37 6.56 -10.35
C THR A 13 4.30 7.85 -11.15
N SER A 14 4.76 8.96 -10.59
CA SER A 14 4.79 10.26 -11.28
C SER A 14 5.64 10.22 -12.54
N LEU A 15 6.80 9.56 -12.47
CA LEU A 15 7.69 9.41 -13.61
C LEU A 15 7.06 8.55 -14.72
N ILE A 16 6.46 7.42 -14.36
CA ILE A 16 5.78 6.52 -15.31
C ILE A 16 4.62 7.24 -16.00
N LEU A 17 3.79 7.97 -15.24
CA LEU A 17 2.70 8.76 -15.77
C LEU A 17 3.22 9.85 -16.72
N PHE A 18 4.25 10.57 -16.33
CA PHE A 18 4.81 11.65 -17.13
C PHE A 18 5.41 11.13 -18.44
N VAL A 19 6.28 10.12 -18.38
CA VAL A 19 6.93 9.53 -19.55
C VAL A 19 5.90 8.83 -20.44
N GLY A 20 4.96 8.07 -19.87
CA GLY A 20 3.88 7.42 -20.60
C GLY A 20 2.98 8.40 -21.32
N SER A 21 2.65 9.53 -20.70
CA SER A 21 1.87 10.61 -21.31
C SER A 21 2.61 11.24 -22.49
N LEU A 22 3.89 11.52 -22.35
CA LEU A 22 4.69 12.07 -23.46
C LEU A 22 4.82 11.08 -24.60
N ALA A 23 5.07 9.81 -24.30
CA ALA A 23 5.24 8.78 -25.31
C ALA A 23 3.94 8.55 -26.13
N VAL A 24 2.79 8.46 -25.45
CA VAL A 24 1.52 8.29 -26.16
C VAL A 24 1.12 9.54 -26.95
N LEU A 25 1.35 10.73 -26.40
CA LEU A 25 1.11 11.98 -27.12
C LEU A 25 1.92 12.06 -28.40
N ASP A 26 3.19 11.68 -28.36
CA ASP A 26 4.06 11.66 -29.53
C ASP A 26 3.57 10.65 -30.58
N ALA A 27 3.17 9.45 -30.13
CA ALA A 27 2.64 8.40 -31.01
C ALA A 27 1.30 8.77 -31.67
N GLU A 28 0.45 9.56 -30.99
CA GLU A 28 -0.87 9.97 -31.47
C GLU A 28 -0.85 11.31 -32.22
N ARG A 29 0.21 12.09 -32.04
CA ARG A 29 0.35 13.41 -32.66
C ARG A 29 0.29 13.33 -34.17
N GLY A 30 -0.71 14.01 -34.74
CA GLY A 30 -0.91 14.08 -36.20
C GLY A 30 -1.71 12.92 -36.80
N ALA A 31 -2.15 11.94 -36.01
CA ALA A 31 -3.03 10.89 -36.48
C ALA A 31 -4.44 11.44 -36.70
N LYS A 32 -5.03 11.13 -37.86
CA LYS A 32 -6.41 11.56 -38.17
C LYS A 32 -7.38 10.86 -37.19
N GLY A 33 -8.18 11.65 -36.50
CA GLY A 33 -9.15 11.15 -35.52
C GLY A 33 -8.57 10.86 -34.14
N ALA A 34 -7.32 11.26 -33.85
CA ALA A 34 -6.73 11.11 -32.52
C ALA A 34 -7.56 11.82 -31.46
N THR A 35 -7.82 11.15 -30.36
CA THR A 35 -8.52 11.70 -29.19
C THR A 35 -7.53 12.30 -28.18
N ILE A 36 -6.25 11.92 -28.28
CA ILE A 36 -5.15 12.43 -27.47
C ILE A 36 -4.35 13.42 -28.31
N THR A 37 -4.59 14.70 -28.11
CA THR A 37 -4.00 15.77 -28.93
C THR A 37 -3.17 16.76 -28.14
N THR A 38 -3.38 16.81 -26.84
CA THR A 38 -2.64 17.67 -25.90
C THR A 38 -1.98 16.85 -24.80
N PHE A 39 -1.01 17.45 -24.12
CA PHE A 39 -0.42 16.81 -22.93
C PHE A 39 -1.45 16.56 -21.83
N GLY A 40 -2.44 17.45 -21.67
CA GLY A 40 -3.54 17.26 -20.72
C GLY A 40 -4.38 16.03 -21.04
N ASP A 41 -4.73 15.80 -22.32
CA ASP A 41 -5.43 14.59 -22.76
C ASP A 41 -4.61 13.32 -22.48
N ALA A 42 -3.31 13.36 -22.77
CA ALA A 42 -2.40 12.25 -22.55
C ALA A 42 -2.22 11.93 -21.08
N ALA A 43 -2.04 12.94 -20.23
CA ALA A 43 -1.90 12.80 -18.80
C ALA A 43 -3.20 12.26 -18.16
N TRP A 44 -4.35 12.78 -18.57
CA TRP A 44 -5.65 12.28 -18.12
C TRP A 44 -5.84 10.81 -18.50
N TRP A 45 -5.59 10.47 -19.76
CA TRP A 45 -5.66 9.10 -20.24
C TRP A 45 -4.70 8.17 -19.48
N ALA A 46 -3.44 8.56 -19.30
CA ALA A 46 -2.46 7.76 -18.58
C ALA A 46 -2.87 7.53 -17.12
N PHE A 47 -3.37 8.58 -16.44
CA PHE A 47 -3.86 8.48 -15.07
C PHE A 47 -5.04 7.51 -14.96
N THR A 48 -6.07 7.66 -15.78
CA THR A 48 -7.25 6.77 -15.76
C THR A 48 -6.92 5.34 -16.17
N THR A 49 -5.90 5.14 -17.01
CA THR A 49 -5.43 3.82 -17.42
C THR A 49 -4.65 3.12 -16.33
N VAL A 50 -3.68 3.79 -15.70
CA VAL A 50 -2.88 3.24 -14.60
C VAL A 50 -3.74 2.92 -13.37
N THR A 51 -4.73 3.75 -13.08
CA THR A 51 -5.69 3.50 -12.00
C THR A 51 -6.77 2.47 -12.34
N THR A 52 -6.75 1.92 -13.56
CA THR A 52 -7.73 0.94 -14.07
C THR A 52 -9.17 1.46 -14.17
N VAL A 53 -9.41 2.76 -14.08
CA VAL A 53 -10.73 3.37 -14.22
C VAL A 53 -11.22 3.34 -15.66
N GLY A 54 -10.39 3.79 -16.61
CA GLY A 54 -10.61 3.67 -18.05
C GLY A 54 -11.95 4.22 -18.53
N TYR A 55 -12.21 5.52 -18.39
CA TYR A 55 -13.47 6.12 -18.84
C TYR A 55 -13.76 5.94 -20.34
N GLY A 56 -12.72 5.74 -21.18
CA GLY A 56 -12.88 5.55 -22.61
C GLY A 56 -13.15 6.84 -23.41
N ASP A 57 -13.04 7.99 -22.79
CA ASP A 57 -13.17 9.30 -23.39
C ASP A 57 -11.93 9.71 -24.20
N ARG A 58 -10.76 9.20 -23.81
CA ARG A 58 -9.47 9.33 -24.47
C ARG A 58 -8.83 7.95 -24.61
N TYR A 59 -8.28 7.64 -25.78
CA TYR A 59 -7.61 6.37 -26.05
C TYR A 59 -6.69 6.46 -27.26
N PRO A 60 -5.59 5.68 -27.31
CA PRO A 60 -4.71 5.65 -28.47
C PRO A 60 -5.35 4.89 -29.63
N ILE A 61 -5.25 5.46 -30.84
CA ILE A 61 -5.77 4.86 -32.09
C ILE A 61 -4.67 4.27 -32.94
N THR A 62 -3.43 4.77 -32.83
CA THR A 62 -2.29 4.28 -33.61
C THR A 62 -1.78 2.93 -33.07
N GLY A 63 -1.14 2.14 -33.92
CA GLY A 63 -0.51 0.87 -33.53
C GLY A 63 0.58 1.09 -32.47
N GLN A 64 1.39 2.13 -32.64
CA GLN A 64 2.44 2.50 -31.69
C GLN A 64 1.84 2.96 -30.35
N GLY A 65 0.82 3.82 -30.37
CA GLY A 65 0.12 4.25 -29.17
C GLY A 65 -0.50 3.08 -28.40
N ARG A 66 -1.10 2.12 -29.08
CA ARG A 66 -1.66 0.90 -28.46
C ARG A 66 -0.59 0.00 -27.83
N PHE A 67 0.57 -0.10 -28.46
CA PHE A 67 1.69 -0.84 -27.88
C PHE A 67 2.18 -0.18 -26.59
N LEU A 68 2.36 1.14 -26.61
CA LEU A 68 2.71 1.92 -25.40
C LEU A 68 1.64 1.80 -24.31
N ALA A 69 0.36 1.82 -24.71
CA ALA A 69 -0.77 1.60 -23.80
C ALA A 69 -0.67 0.25 -23.07
N GLY A 70 -0.37 -0.83 -23.79
CA GLY A 70 -0.16 -2.16 -23.21
C GLY A 70 0.94 -2.15 -22.15
N GLY A 71 2.07 -1.52 -22.45
CA GLY A 71 3.16 -1.35 -21.49
C GLY A 71 2.74 -0.56 -20.23
N LEU A 72 2.00 0.55 -20.43
CA LEU A 72 1.51 1.37 -19.31
C LEU A 72 0.49 0.62 -18.45
N MET A 73 -0.38 -0.20 -19.05
CA MET A 73 -1.34 -1.04 -18.32
C MET A 73 -0.63 -2.07 -17.44
N LEU A 74 0.39 -2.76 -17.96
CA LEU A 74 1.19 -3.70 -17.17
C LEU A 74 1.93 -3.00 -16.03
N ALA A 75 2.52 -1.83 -16.29
CA ALA A 75 3.16 -1.03 -15.25
C ALA A 75 2.14 -0.57 -14.17
N GLY A 76 0.92 -0.20 -14.57
CA GLY A 76 -0.16 0.17 -13.66
C GLY A 76 -0.55 -0.97 -12.72
N ILE A 77 -0.73 -2.18 -13.25
CA ILE A 77 -1.03 -3.39 -12.45
C ILE A 77 0.07 -3.64 -11.42
N ALA A 78 1.34 -3.55 -11.84
CA ALA A 78 2.48 -3.75 -10.94
C ALA A 78 2.53 -2.69 -9.83
N LEU A 79 2.29 -1.42 -10.17
CA LEU A 79 2.23 -0.32 -9.19
C LEU A 79 1.13 -0.51 -8.15
N LEU A 80 -0.09 -0.85 -8.60
CA LEU A 80 -1.21 -1.13 -7.70
C LEU A 80 -0.90 -2.30 -6.77
N GLY A 81 -0.25 -3.35 -7.28
CA GLY A 81 0.22 -4.48 -6.47
C GLY A 81 1.19 -4.07 -5.37
N ILE A 82 2.18 -3.23 -5.69
CA ILE A 82 3.16 -2.71 -4.72
C ILE A 82 2.47 -1.85 -3.65
N VAL A 83 1.56 -0.96 -4.05
CA VAL A 83 0.80 -0.11 -3.12
C VAL A 83 -0.04 -0.97 -2.17
N THR A 84 -0.78 -1.94 -2.71
CA THR A 84 -1.62 -2.84 -1.92
C THR A 84 -0.80 -3.68 -0.93
N ALA A 85 0.32 -4.26 -1.38
CA ALA A 85 1.23 -5.02 -0.52
C ALA A 85 1.83 -4.15 0.59
N SER A 86 2.17 -2.89 0.28
CA SER A 86 2.70 -1.94 1.27
C SER A 86 1.67 -1.58 2.34
N LEU A 87 0.41 -1.39 1.95
CA LEU A 87 -0.69 -1.11 2.88
C LEU A 87 -1.00 -2.33 3.75
N ALA A 88 -1.04 -3.54 3.17
CA ALA A 88 -1.25 -4.78 3.92
C ALA A 88 -0.12 -5.01 4.95
N SER A 89 1.13 -4.82 4.56
CA SER A 89 2.26 -4.91 5.48
C SER A 89 2.16 -3.90 6.63
N TRP A 90 1.76 -2.66 6.33
CA TRP A 90 1.57 -1.64 7.36
C TRP A 90 0.47 -2.02 8.35
N LEU A 91 -0.64 -2.56 7.86
CA LEU A 91 -1.77 -2.97 8.71
C LEU A 91 -1.36 -4.13 9.65
N ILE A 92 -0.69 -5.15 9.09
CA ILE A 92 -0.20 -6.30 9.86
C ILE A 92 0.76 -5.85 10.98
N ASP A 93 1.69 -4.95 10.67
CA ASP A 93 2.62 -4.44 11.68
C ASP A 93 1.89 -3.64 12.77
N LYS A 94 0.84 -2.88 12.39
CA LYS A 94 0.05 -2.12 13.36
C LYS A 94 -0.74 -3.04 14.30
N VAL A 95 -1.30 -4.13 13.78
CA VAL A 95 -1.98 -5.14 14.59
C VAL A 95 -1.02 -5.81 15.56
N ARG A 96 0.17 -6.20 15.10
CA ARG A 96 1.21 -6.79 15.97
C ARG A 96 1.64 -5.87 17.10
N GLU A 97 1.82 -4.58 16.82
CA GLU A 97 2.18 -3.60 17.85
C GLU A 97 1.11 -3.52 18.95
N VAL A 98 -0.17 -3.59 18.59
CA VAL A 98 -1.29 -3.60 19.56
C VAL A 98 -1.31 -4.91 20.36
N GLU A 99 -1.11 -6.04 19.70
CA GLU A 99 -1.07 -7.36 20.37
C GLU A 99 0.10 -7.48 21.35
N GLU A 100 1.29 -7.01 21.00
CA GLU A 100 2.46 -7.01 21.88
C GLU A 100 2.21 -6.17 23.14
N HIS A 101 1.58 -5.00 23.00
CA HIS A 101 1.21 -4.16 24.15
C HIS A 101 0.18 -4.86 25.06
N ALA A 102 -0.85 -5.47 24.49
CA ALA A 102 -1.87 -6.21 25.23
C ALA A 102 -1.28 -7.41 25.98
N GLN A 103 -0.37 -8.15 25.34
CA GLN A 103 0.31 -9.28 25.97
C GLN A 103 1.27 -8.85 27.09
N ALA A 104 1.96 -7.73 26.94
CA ALA A 104 2.84 -7.20 27.97
C ALA A 104 2.06 -6.81 29.23
N VAL A 105 0.91 -6.16 29.10
CA VAL A 105 0.00 -5.82 30.20
C VAL A 105 -0.51 -7.09 30.89
N THR A 106 -1.03 -8.04 30.10
CA THR A 106 -1.54 -9.33 30.64
C THR A 106 -0.47 -10.10 31.40
N ARG A 107 0.78 -10.12 30.91
CA ARG A 107 1.89 -10.80 31.62
C ARG A 107 2.23 -10.10 32.94
N ALA A 108 2.24 -8.78 32.99
CA ALA A 108 2.48 -8.02 34.22
C ALA A 108 1.42 -8.31 35.27
N ASP A 109 0.14 -8.33 34.86
CA ASP A 109 -0.99 -8.66 35.75
C ASP A 109 -0.92 -10.09 36.26
N MET A 110 -0.55 -11.05 35.42
CA MET A 110 -0.36 -12.44 35.80
C MET A 110 0.78 -12.63 36.81
N ILE A 111 1.87 -11.92 36.63
CA ILE A 111 3.00 -11.96 37.59
C ILE A 111 2.58 -11.36 38.93
N ALA A 112 1.87 -10.25 38.95
CA ALA A 112 1.35 -9.60 40.13
C ALA A 112 0.37 -10.52 40.89
N LEU A 113 -0.61 -11.09 40.20
CA LEU A 113 -1.56 -12.04 40.76
C LEU A 113 -0.87 -13.30 41.32
N THR A 114 0.12 -13.83 40.63
CA THR A 114 0.86 -15.00 41.10
C THR A 114 1.65 -14.69 42.37
N ALA A 115 2.22 -13.49 42.48
CA ALA A 115 2.91 -13.04 43.69
C ALA A 115 1.95 -12.90 44.88
N GLU A 116 0.77 -12.32 44.64
CA GLU A 116 -0.27 -12.13 45.66
C GLU A 116 -0.82 -13.50 46.17
N VAL A 117 -1.09 -14.43 45.28
CA VAL A 117 -1.51 -15.79 45.62
C VAL A 117 -0.44 -16.52 46.43
N ARG A 118 0.86 -16.36 46.12
CA ARG A 118 1.97 -16.92 46.89
C ARG A 118 2.05 -16.32 48.31
N ALA A 119 1.88 -15.01 48.42
CA ALA A 119 1.87 -14.31 49.70
C ALA A 119 0.71 -14.81 50.61
N LEU A 120 -0.50 -14.88 50.05
CA LEU A 120 -1.68 -15.40 50.73
C LEU A 120 -1.50 -16.85 51.17
N ARG A 121 -0.92 -17.71 50.34
CA ARG A 121 -0.62 -19.11 50.73
C ARG A 121 0.39 -19.19 51.88
N ALA A 122 1.43 -18.38 51.83
CA ALA A 122 2.43 -18.32 52.90
C ALA A 122 1.80 -17.87 54.21
N GLU A 123 0.91 -16.91 54.20
CA GLU A 123 0.19 -16.38 55.35
C GLU A 123 -0.78 -17.43 55.95
N LEU A 124 -1.50 -18.16 55.09
CA LEU A 124 -2.37 -19.26 55.53
C LEU A 124 -1.57 -20.41 56.17
N THR A 125 -0.43 -20.78 55.60
CA THR A 125 0.44 -21.83 56.14
C THR A 125 1.08 -21.42 57.46
N ALA A 126 1.33 -20.12 57.67
CA ALA A 126 1.85 -19.59 58.91
C ALA A 126 0.78 -19.49 60.04
N ARG A 127 -0.49 -19.36 59.65
CA ARG A 127 -1.62 -19.28 60.59
C ARG A 127 -2.14 -20.62 61.08
N ASP A 128 -1.95 -21.69 60.29
CA ASP A 128 -2.30 -23.08 60.64
C ASP A 128 -1.01 -23.92 60.71
N PRO A 129 -0.24 -23.87 61.77
CA PRO A 129 0.78 -24.86 61.99
C PRO A 129 0.05 -26.15 62.38
N VAL A 130 -0.33 -26.93 61.36
CA VAL A 130 -0.87 -28.28 61.64
C VAL A 130 0.17 -29.06 62.34
N ILE A 131 -0.16 -29.34 63.59
CA ILE A 131 0.21 -30.42 64.52
C ILE A 131 1.20 -31.45 63.95
#